data_a8b1b22f5c2197253a8509962d93b3f4
#
_entry.id   a8b1b22f5c2197253a8509962d93b3f4
#
_cell.length_a   1.000
_cell.length_b   1.000
_cell.length_c   1.000
_cell.angle_alpha   90.00
_cell.angle_beta   90.00
_cell.angle_gamma   90.00
#
_symmetry.space_group_name_H-M   'P 1'
#
loop_
_entity.id
_entity.type
_entity.pdbx_description
1 polymer ?
#
loop_
_entity_poly.entity_id
_entity_poly.type
_entity_poly.pdbx_seq_one_letter_code
_entity_poly.pdbx_strand_id
1 'polypeptide(L)'
;MAKKGKKQATIITIANQKGGSGKSTIAVNLAVKLLESSNKVLVMDTDPQKSIESFTNIRESESNAKKNLKYFTLSNRTGNIAESLKQFIELYEYILIDTGGIDSQESRKAMLYADSIILPTTPSQFDADVLRTMLETIMEIKDINEEVQICILMNKISTNVHLDRELSAYKEKVEQIRKKLGLKGDFHLLGSVLKERIAYKRAISEGLGISEYSDSKAKGEFESFFSEFAKAVKMPLNLK
;
A
#
# COMPACT_ATOMS: atom_id res chain seq x y z
N MET A 1 -27.03 21.63 13.52
CA MET A 1 -26.00 20.97 14.37
C MET A 1 -25.63 19.64 13.68
N ALA A 2 -24.52 19.61 12.94
CA ALA A 2 -24.03 18.38 12.32
C ALA A 2 -23.60 17.42 13.42
N LYS A 3 -24.17 16.20 13.45
CA LYS A 3 -23.70 15.11 14.29
C LYS A 3 -22.19 14.93 14.00
N LYS A 4 -21.32 15.05 15.01
CA LYS A 4 -19.93 14.60 14.93
C LYS A 4 -19.98 13.16 14.45
N GLY A 5 -19.66 12.94 13.16
CA GLY A 5 -19.74 11.64 12.54
C GLY A 5 -18.80 10.67 13.26
N LYS A 6 -19.27 9.43 13.44
CA LYS A 6 -18.46 8.28 13.82
C LYS A 6 -17.20 8.30 12.95
N LYS A 7 -16.02 8.16 13.54
CA LYS A 7 -14.74 8.13 12.82
C LYS A 7 -14.83 7.04 11.74
N GLN A 8 -14.83 7.43 10.50
CA GLN A 8 -14.91 6.53 9.36
C GLN A 8 -13.55 5.82 9.20
N ALA A 9 -13.54 4.57 8.72
CA ALA A 9 -12.29 3.86 8.47
C ALA A 9 -11.38 4.63 7.52
N THR A 10 -10.07 4.55 7.71
CA THR A 10 -9.09 5.03 6.74
C THR A 10 -8.83 3.93 5.71
N ILE A 11 -9.14 4.21 4.44
CA ILE A 11 -9.01 3.26 3.32
C ILE A 11 -7.73 3.56 2.53
N ILE A 12 -6.84 2.58 2.46
CA ILE A 12 -5.56 2.67 1.75
C ILE A 12 -5.56 1.61 0.65
N THR A 13 -5.52 2.03 -0.60
CA THR A 13 -5.44 1.12 -1.74
C THR A 13 -4.01 1.03 -2.25
N ILE A 14 -3.49 -0.19 -2.42
CA ILE A 14 -2.19 -0.46 -3.04
C ILE A 14 -2.46 -0.94 -4.46
N ALA A 15 -2.11 -0.13 -5.46
CA ALA A 15 -2.44 -0.40 -6.85
C ALA A 15 -1.24 -0.25 -7.78
N ASN A 16 -1.13 -1.13 -8.75
CA ASN A 16 -0.26 -1.02 -9.91
C ASN A 16 -0.66 -2.10 -10.93
N GLN A 17 -0.76 -1.74 -12.20
CA GLN A 17 -1.10 -2.68 -13.29
C GLN A 17 0.04 -3.66 -13.63
N LYS A 18 1.23 -3.46 -13.07
CA LYS A 18 2.36 -4.38 -13.23
C LYS A 18 2.33 -5.49 -12.19
N GLY A 19 2.32 -6.74 -12.66
CA GLY A 19 2.55 -7.91 -11.80
C GLY A 19 3.94 -7.85 -11.15
N GLY A 20 4.04 -8.31 -9.90
CA GLY A 20 5.33 -8.35 -9.20
C GLY A 20 5.86 -7.01 -8.72
N SER A 21 5.12 -5.90 -8.80
CA SER A 21 5.52 -4.58 -8.27
C SER A 21 5.64 -4.52 -6.74
N GLY A 22 5.17 -5.54 -6.03
CA GLY A 22 5.26 -5.68 -4.57
C GLY A 22 4.02 -5.21 -3.81
N LYS A 23 2.87 -5.07 -4.46
CA LYS A 23 1.61 -4.65 -3.84
C LYS A 23 1.26 -5.44 -2.58
N SER A 24 1.11 -6.76 -2.71
CA SER A 24 0.75 -7.64 -1.59
C SER A 24 1.80 -7.63 -0.47
N THR A 25 3.10 -7.53 -0.83
CA THR A 25 4.17 -7.39 0.17
C THR A 25 4.01 -6.10 0.97
N ILE A 26 3.71 -4.97 0.31
CA ILE A 26 3.48 -3.69 0.97
C ILE A 26 2.20 -3.75 1.80
N ALA A 27 1.10 -4.31 1.27
CA ALA A 27 -0.17 -4.45 1.96
C ALA A 27 -0.02 -5.21 3.28
N VAL A 28 0.62 -6.37 3.26
CA VAL A 28 0.90 -7.20 4.45
C VAL A 28 1.74 -6.44 5.48
N ASN A 29 2.83 -5.82 5.03
CA ASN A 29 3.73 -5.12 5.95
C ASN A 29 3.07 -3.86 6.55
N LEU A 30 2.25 -3.13 5.79
CA LEU A 30 1.44 -2.02 6.31
C LEU A 30 0.39 -2.52 7.30
N ALA A 31 -0.30 -3.64 7.01
CA ALA A 31 -1.27 -4.21 7.93
C ALA A 31 -0.63 -4.57 9.27
N VAL A 32 0.50 -5.27 9.25
CA VAL A 32 1.23 -5.61 10.47
C VAL A 32 1.69 -4.37 11.22
N LYS A 33 2.18 -3.34 10.52
CA LYS A 33 2.58 -2.07 11.13
C LYS A 33 1.41 -1.34 11.80
N LEU A 34 0.25 -1.31 11.15
CA LEU A 34 -0.95 -0.66 11.70
C LEU A 34 -1.49 -1.39 12.92
N LEU A 35 -1.24 -2.70 13.07
CA LEU A 35 -1.57 -3.45 14.28
C LEU A 35 -0.81 -2.98 15.53
N GLU A 36 0.27 -2.22 15.39
CA GLU A 36 0.94 -1.58 16.52
C GLU A 36 0.05 -0.53 17.18
N SER A 37 -0.78 0.17 16.40
CA SER A 37 -1.64 1.27 16.87
C SER A 37 -3.13 0.91 16.96
N SER A 38 -3.60 -0.14 16.29
CA SER A 38 -5.00 -0.57 16.29
C SER A 38 -5.14 -2.08 16.14
N ASN A 39 -6.16 -2.66 16.79
CA ASN A 39 -6.55 -4.05 16.58
C ASN A 39 -7.67 -4.19 15.52
N LYS A 40 -8.08 -3.08 14.89
CA LYS A 40 -9.17 -3.03 13.88
C LYS A 40 -8.62 -2.76 12.50
N VAL A 41 -7.80 -3.69 12.01
CA VAL A 41 -7.17 -3.64 10.70
C VAL A 41 -7.76 -4.75 9.83
N LEU A 42 -8.27 -4.37 8.66
CA LEU A 42 -8.75 -5.28 7.61
C LEU A 42 -7.81 -5.19 6.40
N VAL A 43 -7.47 -6.32 5.83
CA VAL A 43 -6.91 -6.41 4.47
C VAL A 43 -7.96 -7.01 3.55
N MET A 44 -8.34 -6.30 2.52
CA MET A 44 -9.18 -6.79 1.43
C MET A 44 -8.28 -7.16 0.27
N ASP A 45 -8.15 -8.44 -0.01
CA ASP A 45 -7.40 -8.97 -1.16
C ASP A 45 -8.37 -9.13 -2.34
N THR A 46 -8.13 -8.37 -3.40
CA THR A 46 -8.91 -8.44 -4.65
C THR A 46 -8.14 -9.11 -5.79
N ASP A 47 -6.92 -9.58 -5.52
CA ASP A 47 -6.14 -10.36 -6.49
C ASP A 47 -6.66 -11.81 -6.52
N PRO A 48 -7.04 -12.35 -7.69
CA PRO A 48 -7.42 -13.75 -7.84
C PRO A 48 -6.36 -14.75 -7.36
N GLN A 49 -5.09 -14.34 -7.29
CA GLN A 49 -3.99 -15.19 -6.79
C GLN A 49 -4.01 -15.40 -5.28
N LYS A 50 -4.76 -14.58 -4.52
CA LYS A 50 -4.92 -14.69 -3.06
C LYS A 50 -3.59 -14.83 -2.30
N SER A 51 -2.61 -14.04 -2.69
CA SER A 51 -1.25 -14.13 -2.13
C SER A 51 -1.18 -13.88 -0.62
N ILE A 52 -2.11 -13.09 -0.08
CA ILE A 52 -2.16 -12.74 1.34
C ILE A 52 -2.69 -13.89 2.20
N GLU A 53 -3.55 -14.75 1.66
CA GLU A 53 -4.09 -15.91 2.37
C GLU A 53 -2.97 -16.89 2.83
N SER A 54 -1.97 -17.10 1.98
CA SER A 54 -0.81 -17.91 2.34
C SER A 54 -0.05 -17.31 3.54
N PHE A 55 0.12 -16.00 3.57
CA PHE A 55 0.77 -15.31 4.70
C PHE A 55 -0.03 -15.47 6.00
N THR A 56 -1.36 -15.27 5.96
CA THR A 56 -2.19 -15.38 7.16
C THR A 56 -2.18 -16.80 7.71
N ASN A 57 -2.24 -17.82 6.86
CA ASN A 57 -2.15 -19.23 7.27
C ASN A 57 -0.82 -19.54 7.97
N ILE A 58 0.30 -19.01 7.47
CA ILE A 58 1.60 -19.19 8.13
C ILE A 58 1.63 -18.43 9.46
N ARG A 59 1.11 -17.20 9.49
CA ARG A 59 1.06 -16.36 10.69
C ARG A 59 0.25 -17.02 11.82
N GLU A 60 -0.85 -17.67 11.49
CA GLU A 60 -1.75 -18.36 12.42
C GLU A 60 -1.29 -19.78 12.78
N SER A 61 -0.20 -20.27 12.17
CA SER A 61 0.30 -21.62 12.43
C SER A 61 0.79 -21.81 13.86
N GLU A 62 0.81 -23.07 14.31
CA GLU A 62 1.29 -23.45 15.65
C GLU A 62 2.71 -22.98 15.94
N SER A 63 3.58 -22.94 14.92
CA SER A 63 4.96 -22.43 15.05
C SER A 63 5.03 -20.98 15.48
N ASN A 64 4.00 -20.19 15.20
CA ASN A 64 3.88 -18.78 15.56
C ASN A 64 3.00 -18.52 16.79
N ALA A 65 2.24 -19.52 17.27
CA ALA A 65 1.33 -19.38 18.41
C ALA A 65 2.00 -18.83 19.70
N LYS A 66 3.29 -19.14 19.87
CA LYS A 66 4.09 -18.69 21.04
C LYS A 66 4.67 -17.27 20.89
N LYS A 67 4.59 -16.64 19.71
CA LYS A 67 5.23 -15.34 19.43
C LYS A 67 4.37 -14.14 19.83
N ASN A 68 3.17 -14.34 20.41
CA ASN A 68 2.21 -13.28 20.78
C ASN A 68 1.97 -12.25 19.67
N LEU A 69 1.82 -12.73 18.43
CA LEU A 69 1.58 -11.90 17.27
C LEU A 69 0.15 -11.36 17.27
N LYS A 70 -0.02 -10.12 16.77
CA LYS A 70 -1.33 -9.56 16.49
C LYS A 70 -1.79 -9.98 15.09
N TYR A 71 -3.10 -10.03 14.86
CA TYR A 71 -3.71 -10.49 13.61
C TYR A 71 -4.60 -9.40 13.01
N PHE A 72 -4.52 -9.23 11.70
CA PHE A 72 -5.50 -8.45 10.95
C PHE A 72 -6.57 -9.39 10.37
N THR A 73 -7.74 -8.85 10.07
CA THR A 73 -8.76 -9.61 9.35
C THR A 73 -8.44 -9.64 7.86
N LEU A 74 -8.49 -10.83 7.24
CA LEU A 74 -8.39 -10.97 5.79
C LEU A 74 -9.78 -11.18 5.18
N SER A 75 -10.07 -10.47 4.09
CA SER A 75 -11.28 -10.66 3.28
C SER A 75 -10.92 -10.76 1.81
N ASN A 76 -10.96 -11.98 1.25
CA ASN A 76 -10.79 -12.20 -0.19
C ASN A 76 -12.08 -11.79 -0.90
N ARG A 77 -12.00 -10.84 -1.86
CA ARG A 77 -13.15 -10.30 -2.57
C ARG A 77 -12.87 -10.10 -4.05
N THR A 78 -13.77 -10.62 -4.88
CA THR A 78 -13.81 -10.34 -6.32
C THR A 78 -15.21 -9.80 -6.68
N GLY A 79 -15.32 -9.07 -7.77
CA GLY A 79 -16.58 -8.50 -8.23
C GLY A 79 -16.97 -7.20 -7.51
N ASN A 80 -18.16 -7.13 -6.92
CA ASN A 80 -18.65 -5.88 -6.33
C ASN A 80 -18.15 -5.67 -4.90
N ILE A 81 -16.99 -5.02 -4.75
CA ILE A 81 -16.39 -4.71 -3.44
C ILE A 81 -17.10 -3.57 -2.68
N ALA A 82 -17.92 -2.76 -3.36
CA ALA A 82 -18.54 -1.56 -2.78
C ALA A 82 -19.44 -1.87 -1.60
N GLU A 83 -20.28 -2.93 -1.70
CA GLU A 83 -21.17 -3.33 -0.60
C GLU A 83 -20.40 -3.86 0.60
N SER A 84 -19.34 -4.64 0.35
CA SER A 84 -18.48 -5.13 1.43
C SER A 84 -17.79 -3.97 2.14
N LEU A 85 -17.28 -2.97 1.40
CA LEU A 85 -16.66 -1.78 1.98
C LEU A 85 -17.63 -1.00 2.87
N LYS A 86 -18.89 -0.81 2.46
CA LYS A 86 -19.90 -0.13 3.29
C LYS A 86 -20.10 -0.78 4.66
N GLN A 87 -20.03 -2.10 4.74
CA GLN A 87 -20.11 -2.84 5.99
C GLN A 87 -18.83 -2.71 6.82
N PHE A 88 -17.67 -2.80 6.17
CA PHE A 88 -16.37 -2.80 6.84
C PHE A 88 -15.97 -1.43 7.38
N ILE A 89 -16.35 -0.34 6.72
CA ILE A 89 -16.07 1.03 7.17
C ILE A 89 -16.58 1.31 8.60
N GLU A 90 -17.65 0.64 9.04
CA GLU A 90 -18.18 0.80 10.38
C GLU A 90 -17.47 -0.05 11.45
N LEU A 91 -16.77 -1.11 11.02
CA LEU A 91 -16.20 -2.13 11.91
C LEU A 91 -14.69 -1.94 12.14
N TYR A 92 -13.99 -1.41 11.14
CA TYR A 92 -12.52 -1.30 11.15
C TYR A 92 -12.07 0.17 11.24
N GLU A 93 -10.86 0.38 11.71
CA GLU A 93 -10.20 1.69 11.73
C GLU A 93 -9.33 1.89 10.48
N TYR A 94 -8.74 0.80 9.98
CA TYR A 94 -7.92 0.79 8.77
C TYR A 94 -8.38 -0.33 7.85
N ILE A 95 -8.56 -0.01 6.58
CA ILE A 95 -8.87 -0.95 5.52
C ILE A 95 -7.78 -0.81 4.45
N LEU A 96 -6.99 -1.85 4.27
CA LEU A 96 -6.01 -1.95 3.19
C LEU A 96 -6.62 -2.74 2.05
N ILE A 97 -6.54 -2.24 0.82
CA ILE A 97 -7.02 -2.96 -0.36
C ILE A 97 -5.84 -3.30 -1.25
N ASP A 98 -5.53 -4.59 -1.36
CA ASP A 98 -4.54 -5.12 -2.30
C ASP A 98 -5.22 -5.41 -3.63
N THR A 99 -4.74 -4.77 -4.71
CA THR A 99 -5.34 -4.95 -6.05
C THR A 99 -4.54 -5.93 -6.90
N GLY A 100 -5.24 -6.60 -7.83
CA GLY A 100 -4.58 -7.39 -8.85
C GLY A 100 -3.64 -6.58 -9.76
N GLY A 101 -2.85 -7.28 -10.57
CA GLY A 101 -1.87 -6.69 -11.49
C GLY A 101 -2.43 -6.24 -12.83
N ILE A 102 -3.75 -6.11 -12.98
CA ILE A 102 -4.42 -5.68 -14.21
C ILE A 102 -5.44 -4.58 -13.92
N ASP A 103 -5.76 -3.79 -14.92
CA ASP A 103 -6.89 -2.85 -14.83
C ASP A 103 -8.19 -3.64 -14.79
N SER A 104 -8.87 -3.58 -13.67
CA SER A 104 -10.14 -4.27 -13.44
C SER A 104 -11.15 -3.35 -12.80
N GLN A 105 -12.43 -3.73 -12.86
CA GLN A 105 -13.48 -2.98 -12.17
C GLN A 105 -13.25 -2.94 -10.65
N GLU A 106 -12.72 -4.02 -10.08
CA GLU A 106 -12.36 -4.10 -8.67
C GLU A 106 -11.28 -3.09 -8.32
N SER A 107 -10.18 -3.04 -9.12
CA SER A 107 -9.08 -2.09 -8.92
C SER A 107 -9.57 -0.64 -9.01
N ARG A 108 -10.41 -0.31 -10.01
CA ARG A 108 -10.98 1.03 -10.18
C ARG A 108 -11.90 1.40 -9.00
N LYS A 109 -12.76 0.46 -8.54
CA LYS A 109 -13.58 0.67 -7.34
C LYS A 109 -12.73 0.83 -6.08
N ALA A 110 -11.68 0.01 -5.91
CA ALA A 110 -10.77 0.13 -4.78
C ALA A 110 -10.15 1.52 -4.70
N MET A 111 -9.68 2.06 -5.84
CA MET A 111 -9.13 3.41 -5.91
C MET A 111 -10.18 4.50 -5.69
N LEU A 112 -11.42 4.30 -6.17
CA LEU A 112 -12.51 5.26 -6.01
C LEU A 112 -12.92 5.46 -4.54
N TYR A 113 -12.87 4.40 -3.73
CA TYR A 113 -13.23 4.45 -2.31
C TYR A 113 -12.04 4.77 -1.40
N ALA A 114 -10.84 4.90 -1.95
CA ALA A 114 -9.62 5.14 -1.17
C ALA A 114 -9.54 6.57 -0.64
N ASP A 115 -9.06 6.73 0.60
CA ASP A 115 -8.55 8.01 1.11
C ASP A 115 -7.13 8.25 0.58
N SER A 116 -6.38 7.18 0.35
CA SER A 116 -5.05 7.25 -0.26
C SER A 116 -4.74 6.04 -1.14
N ILE A 117 -4.00 6.28 -2.21
CA ILE A 117 -3.52 5.26 -3.15
C ILE A 117 -2.00 5.23 -3.10
N ILE A 118 -1.44 4.06 -2.82
CA ILE A 118 0.01 3.82 -2.92
C ILE A 118 0.28 3.13 -4.25
N LEU A 119 1.16 3.74 -5.05
CA LEU A 119 1.62 3.22 -6.34
C LEU A 119 3.09 2.77 -6.20
N PRO A 120 3.35 1.49 -5.87
CA PRO A 120 4.72 0.99 -5.86
C PRO A 120 5.25 0.89 -7.29
N THR A 121 6.41 1.48 -7.55
CA THR A 121 7.05 1.50 -8.87
C THR A 121 8.54 1.19 -8.76
N THR A 122 9.14 0.66 -9.82
CA THR A 122 10.59 0.45 -9.93
C THR A 122 11.19 1.44 -10.93
N PRO A 123 12.46 1.89 -10.77
CA PRO A 123 13.07 2.87 -11.65
C PRO A 123 13.47 2.22 -12.99
N SER A 124 12.49 1.93 -13.84
CA SER A 124 12.71 1.44 -15.19
C SER A 124 11.86 2.23 -16.20
N GLN A 125 12.27 2.19 -17.48
CA GLN A 125 11.51 2.84 -18.55
C GLN A 125 10.09 2.27 -18.65
N PHE A 126 9.96 0.95 -18.62
CA PHE A 126 8.65 0.28 -18.68
C PHE A 126 7.76 0.64 -17.50
N ASP A 127 8.32 0.76 -16.29
CA ASP A 127 7.55 1.15 -15.11
C ASP A 127 7.08 2.62 -15.18
N ALA A 128 7.84 3.49 -15.83
CA ALA A 128 7.41 4.87 -16.05
C ALA A 128 6.20 4.96 -16.99
N ASP A 129 6.13 4.11 -18.01
CA ASP A 129 4.99 4.07 -18.94
C ASP A 129 3.75 3.49 -18.26
N VAL A 130 3.90 2.43 -17.46
CA VAL A 130 2.82 1.88 -16.63
C VAL A 130 2.35 2.92 -15.61
N LEU A 131 3.27 3.61 -14.93
CA LEU A 131 2.93 4.66 -13.98
C LEU A 131 2.13 5.80 -14.65
N ARG A 132 2.51 6.23 -15.85
CA ARG A 132 1.76 7.24 -16.58
C ARG A 132 0.32 6.79 -16.83
N THR A 133 0.11 5.59 -17.35
CA THR A 133 -1.23 5.03 -17.59
C THR A 133 -2.04 4.93 -16.28
N MET A 134 -1.41 4.50 -15.19
CA MET A 134 -2.05 4.47 -13.88
C MET A 134 -2.48 5.86 -13.42
N LEU A 135 -1.63 6.87 -13.60
CA LEU A 135 -1.96 8.25 -13.22
C LEU A 135 -3.07 8.84 -14.09
N GLU A 136 -3.12 8.50 -15.37
CA GLU A 136 -4.25 8.86 -16.26
C GLU A 136 -5.56 8.26 -15.75
N THR A 137 -5.57 6.98 -15.38
CA THR A 137 -6.75 6.32 -14.75
C THR A 137 -7.13 7.00 -13.42
N ILE A 138 -6.14 7.38 -12.60
CA ILE A 138 -6.40 8.04 -11.31
C ILE A 138 -6.96 9.45 -11.52
N MET A 139 -6.62 10.13 -12.60
CA MET A 139 -7.25 11.41 -12.93
C MET A 139 -8.76 11.27 -13.13
N GLU A 140 -9.20 10.22 -13.86
CA GLU A 140 -10.64 9.91 -14.01
C GLU A 140 -11.31 9.65 -12.65
N ILE A 141 -10.60 9.00 -11.73
CA ILE A 141 -11.08 8.74 -10.36
C ILE A 141 -11.17 10.04 -9.55
N LYS A 142 -10.22 10.95 -9.69
CA LYS A 142 -10.22 12.24 -9.01
C LYS A 142 -11.38 13.15 -9.41
N ASP A 143 -11.94 12.98 -10.59
CA ASP A 143 -13.17 13.70 -10.99
C ASP A 143 -14.36 13.34 -10.11
N ILE A 144 -14.31 12.18 -9.42
CA ILE A 144 -15.38 11.68 -8.53
C ILE A 144 -14.95 11.76 -7.05
N ASN A 145 -13.71 11.40 -6.74
CA ASN A 145 -13.10 11.45 -5.40
C ASN A 145 -11.96 12.48 -5.40
N GLU A 146 -12.30 13.76 -5.27
CA GLU A 146 -11.36 14.87 -5.35
C GLU A 146 -10.29 14.85 -4.25
N GLU A 147 -10.61 14.28 -3.07
CA GLU A 147 -9.76 14.31 -1.88
C GLU A 147 -8.71 13.19 -1.84
N VAL A 148 -8.78 12.21 -2.74
CA VAL A 148 -7.86 11.06 -2.71
C VAL A 148 -6.40 11.49 -2.83
N GLN A 149 -5.57 11.00 -1.89
CA GLN A 149 -4.14 11.28 -1.85
C GLN A 149 -3.37 10.22 -2.66
N ILE A 150 -2.47 10.63 -3.54
CA ILE A 150 -1.70 9.73 -4.41
C ILE A 150 -0.26 9.71 -3.94
N CYS A 151 0.24 8.54 -3.56
CA CYS A 151 1.60 8.33 -3.08
C CYS A 151 2.39 7.40 -4.01
N ILE A 152 3.42 7.92 -4.67
CA ILE A 152 4.35 7.12 -5.47
C ILE A 152 5.46 6.63 -4.55
N LEU A 153 5.60 5.31 -4.44
CA LEU A 153 6.64 4.65 -3.66
C LEU A 153 7.62 3.94 -4.59
N MET A 154 8.87 4.35 -4.55
CA MET A 154 9.92 3.60 -5.25
C MET A 154 10.25 2.32 -4.47
N ASN A 155 9.95 1.19 -5.10
CA ASN A 155 10.04 -0.14 -4.51
C ASN A 155 11.02 -1.01 -5.29
N LYS A 156 11.55 -2.04 -4.64
CA LYS A 156 12.51 -3.00 -5.21
C LYS A 156 13.74 -2.33 -5.81
N ILE A 157 14.19 -1.26 -5.17
CA ILE A 157 15.42 -0.58 -5.56
C ILE A 157 16.59 -1.52 -5.29
N SER A 158 17.47 -1.71 -6.26
CA SER A 158 18.68 -2.51 -6.05
C SER A 158 19.49 -1.96 -4.89
N THR A 159 20.12 -2.87 -4.14
CA THR A 159 21.06 -2.50 -3.07
C THR A 159 22.41 -2.03 -3.59
N ASN A 160 22.64 -2.05 -4.90
CA ASN A 160 23.87 -1.60 -5.53
C ASN A 160 23.98 -0.07 -5.49
N VAL A 161 25.09 0.44 -4.98
CA VAL A 161 25.34 1.87 -4.69
C VAL A 161 25.41 2.75 -5.94
N HIS A 162 25.61 2.16 -7.13
CA HIS A 162 25.77 2.91 -8.39
C HIS A 162 24.47 3.38 -9.05
N LEU A 163 23.32 3.13 -8.44
CA LEU A 163 21.99 3.43 -9.02
C LEU A 163 21.43 4.81 -8.65
N ASP A 164 22.15 5.64 -7.94
CA ASP A 164 21.65 6.98 -7.53
C ASP A 164 21.31 7.87 -8.73
N ARG A 165 22.06 7.75 -9.82
CA ARG A 165 21.77 8.50 -11.07
C ARG A 165 20.49 8.03 -11.73
N GLU A 166 20.25 6.71 -11.81
CA GLU A 166 19.04 6.14 -12.39
C GLU A 166 17.81 6.49 -11.57
N LEU A 167 17.96 6.45 -10.24
CA LEU A 167 16.90 6.85 -9.31
C LEU A 167 16.56 8.33 -9.45
N SER A 168 17.56 9.20 -9.57
CA SER A 168 17.35 10.64 -9.78
C SER A 168 16.69 10.92 -11.11
N ALA A 169 17.16 10.28 -12.19
CA ALA A 169 16.55 10.42 -13.53
C ALA A 169 15.09 9.92 -13.54
N TYR A 170 14.80 8.83 -12.82
CA TYR A 170 13.43 8.33 -12.70
C TYR A 170 12.54 9.30 -11.91
N LYS A 171 13.02 9.89 -10.83
CA LYS A 171 12.31 10.92 -10.08
C LYS A 171 11.97 12.13 -10.96
N GLU A 172 12.92 12.61 -11.73
CA GLU A 172 12.69 13.71 -12.68
C GLU A 172 11.62 13.36 -13.70
N LYS A 173 11.63 12.12 -14.21
CA LYS A 173 10.62 11.62 -15.14
C LYS A 173 9.22 11.57 -14.51
N VAL A 174 9.10 11.09 -13.28
CA VAL A 174 7.84 11.09 -12.52
C VAL A 174 7.32 12.52 -12.34
N GLU A 175 8.20 13.48 -12.01
CA GLU A 175 7.83 14.89 -11.90
C GLU A 175 7.41 15.52 -13.23
N GLN A 176 8.00 15.10 -14.34
CA GLN A 176 7.57 15.52 -15.68
C GLN A 176 6.16 14.98 -16.02
N ILE A 177 5.88 13.70 -15.71
CA ILE A 177 4.55 13.11 -15.87
C ILE A 177 3.53 13.87 -15.01
N ARG A 178 3.86 14.10 -13.74
CA ARG A 178 3.03 14.89 -12.82
C ARG A 178 2.65 16.25 -13.38
N LYS A 179 3.64 17.01 -13.85
CA LYS A 179 3.43 18.35 -14.44
C LYS A 179 2.54 18.29 -15.68
N LYS A 180 2.77 17.29 -16.54
CA LYS A 180 2.03 17.10 -17.80
C LYS A 180 0.55 16.80 -17.54
N LEU A 181 0.26 16.04 -16.49
CA LEU A 181 -1.09 15.67 -16.07
C LEU A 181 -1.74 16.73 -15.16
N GLY A 182 -1.03 17.81 -14.80
CA GLY A 182 -1.56 18.87 -13.96
C GLY A 182 -1.82 18.46 -12.49
N LEU A 183 -1.23 17.33 -12.03
CA LEU A 183 -1.37 16.84 -10.66
C LEU A 183 -0.70 17.81 -9.68
N LYS A 184 -1.43 18.24 -8.65
CA LYS A 184 -0.98 19.21 -7.63
C LYS A 184 -1.08 18.58 -6.23
N GLY A 185 -1.16 19.37 -5.22
CA GLY A 185 -1.20 19.13 -3.77
C GLY A 185 -1.41 17.71 -3.21
N ASP A 186 -2.23 16.90 -3.87
CA ASP A 186 -2.60 15.55 -3.43
C ASP A 186 -1.70 14.45 -4.04
N PHE A 187 -0.64 14.84 -4.71
CA PHE A 187 0.34 13.95 -5.32
C PHE A 187 1.66 14.03 -4.56
N HIS A 188 2.10 12.90 -4.03
CA HIS A 188 3.30 12.77 -3.22
C HIS A 188 4.27 11.78 -3.86
N LEU A 189 5.39 12.27 -4.39
CA LEU A 189 6.52 11.42 -4.71
C LEU A 189 7.33 11.24 -3.42
N LEU A 190 7.25 10.04 -2.82
CA LEU A 190 7.93 9.78 -1.56
C LEU A 190 9.46 9.79 -1.73
N GLY A 191 10.14 10.41 -0.79
CA GLY A 191 11.60 10.46 -0.74
C GLY A 191 12.19 9.12 -0.30
N SER A 192 11.50 8.44 0.62
CA SER A 192 11.85 7.09 1.09
C SER A 192 11.74 6.06 -0.03
N VAL A 193 12.61 5.05 0.01
CA VAL A 193 12.65 3.96 -0.96
C VAL A 193 12.70 2.62 -0.24
N LEU A 194 12.07 1.60 -0.80
CA LEU A 194 12.18 0.22 -0.34
C LEU A 194 13.15 -0.54 -1.25
N LYS A 195 14.23 -1.05 -0.68
CA LYS A 195 15.21 -1.82 -1.45
C LYS A 195 14.77 -3.26 -1.63
N GLU A 196 15.25 -3.89 -2.71
CA GLU A 196 15.04 -5.32 -2.93
C GLU A 196 15.90 -6.13 -1.94
N ARG A 197 15.30 -6.50 -0.80
CA ARG A 197 15.96 -7.28 0.25
C ARG A 197 15.33 -8.64 0.40
N ILE A 198 16.16 -9.65 0.55
CA ILE A 198 15.72 -11.02 0.84
C ILE A 198 14.93 -11.09 2.17
N ALA A 199 15.16 -10.13 3.06
CA ALA A 199 14.47 -10.01 4.34
C ALA A 199 12.94 -9.99 4.20
N TYR A 200 12.40 -9.29 3.19
CA TYR A 200 10.95 -9.29 2.94
C TYR A 200 10.41 -10.69 2.63
N LYS A 201 11.11 -11.45 1.77
CA LYS A 201 10.70 -12.82 1.42
C LYS A 201 10.77 -13.74 2.64
N ARG A 202 11.84 -13.64 3.44
CA ARG A 202 12.04 -14.42 4.65
C ARG A 202 11.00 -14.10 5.72
N ALA A 203 10.77 -12.82 5.99
CA ALA A 203 9.74 -12.39 6.94
C ALA A 203 8.37 -12.96 6.56
N ILE A 204 7.95 -12.82 5.29
CA ILE A 204 6.67 -13.37 4.80
C ILE A 204 6.63 -14.90 4.96
N SER A 205 7.70 -15.63 4.64
CA SER A 205 7.72 -17.09 4.80
C SER A 205 7.69 -17.57 6.26
N GLU A 206 7.94 -16.65 7.22
CA GLU A 206 7.80 -16.90 8.65
C GLU A 206 6.50 -16.33 9.23
N GLY A 207 5.59 -15.77 8.42
CA GLY A 207 4.35 -15.15 8.87
C GLY A 207 4.59 -13.83 9.64
N LEU A 208 5.73 -13.18 9.42
CA LEU A 208 6.12 -11.92 10.08
C LEU A 208 6.06 -10.74 9.11
N GLY A 209 5.65 -9.58 9.62
CA GLY A 209 5.93 -8.33 8.95
C GLY A 209 7.38 -7.92 9.13
N ILE A 210 7.87 -7.04 8.26
CA ILE A 210 9.27 -6.58 8.32
C ILE A 210 9.55 -5.80 9.61
N SER A 211 8.56 -5.15 10.21
CA SER A 211 8.68 -4.49 11.52
C SER A 211 8.92 -5.47 12.67
N GLU A 212 8.50 -6.73 12.51
CA GLU A 212 8.69 -7.83 13.48
C GLU A 212 9.94 -8.66 13.19
N TYR A 213 10.52 -8.53 12.00
CA TYR A 213 11.65 -9.32 11.55
C TYR A 213 12.99 -8.71 12.00
N SER A 214 14.05 -9.53 12.09
CA SER A 214 15.33 -9.13 12.69
C SER A 214 16.25 -8.28 11.80
N ASP A 215 15.91 -8.04 10.51
CA ASP A 215 16.73 -7.24 9.60
C ASP A 215 16.55 -5.73 9.85
N SER A 216 17.53 -5.13 10.56
CA SER A 216 17.48 -3.72 10.93
C SER A 216 17.46 -2.75 9.74
N LYS A 217 18.10 -3.10 8.62
CA LYS A 217 18.16 -2.25 7.42
C LYS A 217 16.80 -2.23 6.72
N ALA A 218 16.20 -3.40 6.48
CA ALA A 218 14.87 -3.50 5.88
C ALA A 218 13.81 -2.85 6.76
N LYS A 219 13.88 -3.09 8.07
CA LYS A 219 13.00 -2.45 9.06
C LYS A 219 13.12 -0.92 9.03
N GLY A 220 14.33 -0.38 9.07
CA GLY A 220 14.55 1.07 9.04
C GLY A 220 14.06 1.73 7.76
N GLU A 221 14.22 1.09 6.59
CA GLU A 221 13.68 1.57 5.32
C GLU A 221 12.14 1.59 5.34
N PHE A 222 11.52 0.55 5.88
CA PHE A 222 10.06 0.46 5.97
C PHE A 222 9.48 1.47 6.96
N GLU A 223 10.11 1.68 8.12
CA GLU A 223 9.73 2.70 9.12
C GLU A 223 9.83 4.11 8.53
N SER A 224 10.88 4.39 7.76
CA SER A 224 11.04 5.68 7.07
C SER A 224 9.91 5.90 6.05
N PHE A 225 9.60 4.88 5.25
CA PHE A 225 8.46 4.92 4.32
C PHE A 225 7.14 5.14 5.05
N PHE A 226 6.86 4.36 6.09
CA PHE A 226 5.60 4.46 6.83
C PHE A 226 5.41 5.85 7.45
N SER A 227 6.46 6.38 8.07
CA SER A 227 6.44 7.71 8.70
C SER A 227 6.18 8.82 7.67
N GLU A 228 6.86 8.77 6.52
CA GLU A 228 6.68 9.74 5.44
C GLU A 228 5.28 9.63 4.82
N PHE A 229 4.82 8.41 4.53
CA PHE A 229 3.49 8.15 3.99
C PHE A 229 2.40 8.67 4.94
N ALA A 230 2.45 8.29 6.21
CA ALA A 230 1.46 8.71 7.21
C ALA A 230 1.37 10.24 7.34
N LYS A 231 2.53 10.92 7.27
CA LYS A 231 2.60 12.38 7.27
C LYS A 231 2.01 12.98 5.99
N ALA A 232 2.35 12.44 4.83
CA ALA A 232 1.88 12.92 3.53
C ALA A 232 0.35 12.88 3.43
N VAL A 233 -0.27 11.78 3.85
CA VAL A 233 -1.72 11.60 3.78
C VAL A 233 -2.46 12.05 5.05
N LYS A 234 -1.75 12.67 6.01
CA LYS A 234 -2.31 13.11 7.30
C LYS A 234 -3.06 11.99 8.03
N MET A 235 -2.49 10.78 7.99
CA MET A 235 -3.11 9.59 8.58
C MET A 235 -3.35 9.78 10.08
N PRO A 236 -4.56 9.51 10.58
CA PRO A 236 -4.83 9.57 12.01
C PRO A 236 -4.20 8.35 12.70
N LEU A 237 -2.95 8.48 13.15
CA LEU A 237 -2.29 7.46 13.95
C LEU A 237 -2.68 7.63 15.42
N ASN A 238 -3.31 6.63 16.00
CA ASN A 238 -3.49 6.54 17.44
C ASN A 238 -2.17 6.03 18.06
N LEU A 239 -1.14 6.86 18.06
CA LEU A 239 0.10 6.55 18.78
C LEU A 239 -0.24 6.56 20.28
N LYS A 240 -0.17 5.37 20.91
CA LYS A 240 -0.26 5.19 22.35
C LYS A 240 1.07 5.51 22.99
#